data_452dd160c8ba7ef99aea03baa5d363c3
#
_entry.id   452dd160c8ba7ef99aea03baa5d363c3
#
_cell.length_a   1.000
_cell.length_b   1.000
_cell.length_c   1.000
_cell.angle_alpha   90.00
_cell.angle_beta   90.00
_cell.angle_gamma   90.00
#
_symmetry.space_group_name_H-M   'P 1'
#
loop_
_entity.id
_entity.type
_entity.pdbx_description
1 polymer ?
#
loop_
_entity_poly.entity_id
_entity_poly.type
_entity_poly.pdbx_seq_one_letter_code
_entity_poly.pdbx_strand_id
1 'polypeptide(L)'
;MAFTGMNTSQASALERKLDHEAQRLNKMAGELRTKVDATSWMGPDARRFKGETWTGVDSAIRNVASALTTAKSTIESQRRQQEAASQV
;
A
#
# COMPACT_ATOMS: atom_id res chain seq x y z
N MET A 1 -33.30 -14.16 -1.81
CA MET A 1 -32.80 -13.53 -0.57
C MET A 1 -31.55 -12.71 -0.87
N ALA A 2 -31.51 -11.49 -0.39
CA ALA A 2 -30.33 -10.65 -0.60
C ALA A 2 -29.12 -11.23 0.15
N PHE A 3 -27.99 -11.24 -0.49
CA PHE A 3 -26.76 -11.64 0.14
C PHE A 3 -26.33 -10.59 1.15
N THR A 4 -26.20 -10.98 2.41
CA THR A 4 -25.81 -10.07 3.49
C THR A 4 -24.56 -10.57 4.18
N GLY A 5 -23.55 -10.68 3.53
CA GLY A 5 -22.30 -11.13 4.09
C GLY A 5 -21.19 -10.92 3.08
N MET A 6 -20.05 -11.46 3.39
CA MET A 6 -18.90 -11.32 2.54
C MET A 6 -18.75 -12.57 1.67
N ASN A 7 -18.49 -12.38 0.38
CA ASN A 7 -18.02 -13.46 -0.47
C ASN A 7 -16.55 -13.70 -0.09
N THR A 8 -16.29 -14.79 0.61
CA THR A 8 -14.96 -15.05 1.18
C THR A 8 -13.89 -15.30 0.11
N SER A 9 -14.28 -15.88 -1.03
CA SER A 9 -13.37 -16.09 -2.15
C SER A 9 -12.92 -14.75 -2.75
N GLN A 10 -13.86 -13.84 -2.96
CA GLN A 10 -13.56 -12.50 -3.47
C GLN A 10 -12.78 -11.68 -2.46
N ALA A 11 -13.10 -11.81 -1.18
CA ALA A 11 -12.36 -11.14 -0.10
C ALA A 11 -10.91 -11.59 -0.06
N SER A 12 -10.67 -12.90 -0.18
CA SER A 12 -9.32 -13.45 -0.22
C SER A 12 -8.51 -12.90 -1.40
N ALA A 13 -9.14 -12.79 -2.56
CA ALA A 13 -8.51 -12.19 -3.74
C ALA A 13 -8.20 -10.71 -3.53
N LEU A 14 -9.10 -9.98 -2.88
CA LEU A 14 -8.88 -8.57 -2.56
C LEU A 14 -7.71 -8.41 -1.58
N GLU A 15 -7.61 -9.26 -0.56
CA GLU A 15 -6.47 -9.26 0.37
C GLU A 15 -5.15 -9.39 -0.37
N ARG A 16 -5.06 -10.34 -1.29
CA ARG A 16 -3.84 -10.55 -2.08
C ARG A 16 -3.52 -9.34 -2.95
N LYS A 17 -4.55 -8.72 -3.54
CA LYS A 17 -4.36 -7.53 -4.39
C LYS A 17 -3.87 -6.35 -3.56
N LEU A 18 -4.45 -6.12 -2.39
CA LEU A 18 -4.04 -5.04 -1.50
C LEU A 18 -2.58 -5.22 -1.05
N ASP A 19 -2.22 -6.44 -0.68
CA ASP A 19 -0.86 -6.76 -0.28
C ASP A 19 0.14 -6.53 -1.43
N HIS A 20 -0.20 -7.02 -2.62
CA HIS A 20 0.63 -6.86 -3.80
C HIS A 20 0.85 -5.38 -4.15
N GLU A 21 -0.21 -4.58 -4.12
CA GLU A 21 -0.11 -3.16 -4.43
C GLU A 21 0.67 -2.39 -3.36
N ALA A 22 0.53 -2.76 -2.08
CA ALA A 22 1.32 -2.16 -1.01
C ALA A 22 2.82 -2.41 -1.24
N GLN A 23 3.18 -3.63 -1.61
CA GLN A 23 4.57 -3.99 -1.91
C GLN A 23 5.08 -3.24 -3.15
N ARG A 24 4.25 -3.11 -4.18
CA ARG A 24 4.62 -2.36 -5.38
C ARG A 24 4.89 -0.89 -5.08
N LEU A 25 4.09 -0.27 -4.23
CA LEU A 25 4.28 1.12 -3.84
C LEU A 25 5.60 1.31 -3.09
N ASN A 26 5.91 0.44 -2.13
CA ASN A 26 7.17 0.51 -1.40
C ASN A 26 8.37 0.32 -2.33
N LYS A 27 8.27 -0.61 -3.27
CA LYS A 27 9.32 -0.85 -4.26
C LYS A 27 9.50 0.37 -5.16
N MET A 28 8.39 0.95 -5.62
CA MET A 28 8.39 2.15 -6.44
C MET A 28 9.09 3.31 -5.73
N ALA A 29 8.77 3.52 -4.45
CA ALA A 29 9.40 4.58 -3.67
C ALA A 29 10.92 4.42 -3.62
N GLY A 30 11.39 3.19 -3.41
CA GLY A 30 12.83 2.89 -3.40
C GLY A 30 13.49 3.11 -4.76
N GLU A 31 12.84 2.66 -5.83
CA GLU A 31 13.35 2.83 -7.18
C GLU A 31 13.43 4.31 -7.59
N LEU A 32 12.40 5.08 -7.26
CA LEU A 32 12.36 6.51 -7.53
C LEU A 32 13.44 7.24 -6.74
N ARG A 33 13.65 6.87 -5.48
CA ARG A 33 14.72 7.46 -4.67
C ARG A 33 16.08 7.23 -5.32
N THR A 34 16.33 6.02 -5.79
CA THR A 34 17.59 5.71 -6.50
C THR A 34 17.73 6.59 -7.73
N LYS A 35 16.65 6.79 -8.48
CA LYS A 35 16.66 7.61 -9.69
C LYS A 35 16.89 9.10 -9.37
N VAL A 36 16.25 9.60 -8.32
CA VAL A 36 16.43 10.98 -7.86
C VAL A 36 17.88 11.20 -7.45
N ASP A 37 18.44 10.28 -6.66
CA ASP A 37 19.83 10.40 -6.19
C ASP A 37 20.84 10.30 -7.33
N ALA A 38 20.54 9.53 -8.36
CA ALA A 38 21.40 9.35 -9.52
C ALA A 38 21.31 10.51 -10.52
N THR A 39 20.31 11.38 -10.39
CA THR A 39 20.14 12.51 -11.29
C THR A 39 21.20 13.57 -11.02
N SER A 40 21.97 13.91 -12.05
CA SER A 40 22.97 14.94 -11.96
C SER A 40 22.31 16.31 -11.97
N TRP A 41 22.15 16.85 -10.79
CA TRP A 41 21.51 18.15 -10.58
C TRP A 41 22.11 18.77 -9.32
N MET A 42 22.64 19.98 -9.45
CA MET A 42 23.35 20.65 -8.36
C MET A 42 22.77 22.03 -8.11
N GLY A 43 23.04 22.55 -6.93
CA GLY A 43 22.60 23.88 -6.52
C GLY A 43 21.54 23.86 -5.44
N PRO A 44 21.09 25.06 -4.98
CA PRO A 44 20.12 25.17 -3.87
C PRO A 44 18.77 24.48 -4.18
N ASP A 45 18.28 24.60 -5.41
CA ASP A 45 17.01 23.99 -5.81
C ASP A 45 17.10 22.46 -5.78
N ALA A 46 18.24 21.90 -6.22
CA ALA A 46 18.48 20.46 -6.18
C ALA A 46 18.50 19.95 -4.74
N ARG A 47 19.19 20.67 -3.84
CA ARG A 47 19.23 20.30 -2.43
C ARG A 47 17.85 20.34 -1.80
N ARG A 48 17.06 21.37 -2.10
CA ARG A 48 15.69 21.49 -1.59
C ARG A 48 14.81 20.35 -2.10
N PHE A 49 14.89 20.06 -3.40
CA PHE A 49 14.11 18.98 -3.99
C PHE A 49 14.47 17.64 -3.36
N LYS A 50 15.75 17.30 -3.30
CA LYS A 50 16.20 16.00 -2.79
C LYS A 50 15.98 15.84 -1.30
N GLY A 51 16.09 16.93 -0.53
CA GLY A 51 15.98 16.89 0.93
C GLY A 51 14.56 17.08 1.45
N GLU A 52 13.78 17.95 0.81
CA GLU A 52 12.45 18.33 1.30
C GLU A 52 11.33 17.77 0.43
N THR A 53 11.32 18.13 -0.86
CA THR A 53 10.23 17.75 -1.77
C THR A 53 10.16 16.23 -1.91
N TRP A 54 11.29 15.59 -2.15
CA TRP A 54 11.32 14.14 -2.33
C TRP A 54 10.95 13.41 -1.03
N THR A 55 11.42 13.88 0.11
CA THR A 55 11.08 13.29 1.40
C THR A 55 9.57 13.28 1.61
N GLY A 56 8.87 14.37 1.24
CA GLY A 56 7.42 14.44 1.31
C GLY A 56 6.74 13.44 0.39
N VAL A 57 7.24 13.29 -0.85
CA VAL A 57 6.70 12.31 -1.81
C VAL A 57 6.91 10.88 -1.30
N ASP A 58 8.10 10.58 -0.84
CA ASP A 58 8.44 9.25 -0.31
C ASP A 58 7.51 8.89 0.86
N SER A 59 7.35 9.81 1.81
CA SER A 59 6.45 9.62 2.95
C SER A 59 5.01 9.37 2.51
N ALA A 60 4.52 10.13 1.53
CA ALA A 60 3.16 9.97 1.02
C ALA A 60 2.96 8.59 0.39
N ILE A 61 3.91 8.13 -0.42
CA ILE A 61 3.83 6.81 -1.05
C ILE A 61 3.80 5.71 0.02
N ARG A 62 4.69 5.80 1.02
CA ARG A 62 4.76 4.80 2.08
C ARG A 62 3.53 4.82 2.99
N ASN A 63 2.94 5.99 3.20
CA ASN A 63 1.70 6.12 3.96
C ASN A 63 0.54 5.44 3.23
N VAL A 64 0.45 5.58 1.91
CA VAL A 64 -0.57 4.87 1.12
C VAL A 64 -0.35 3.36 1.19
N ALA A 65 0.90 2.90 1.06
CA ALA A 65 1.21 1.48 1.18
C ALA A 65 0.79 0.93 2.55
N SER A 66 1.05 1.68 3.62
CA SER A 66 0.64 1.31 4.97
C SER A 66 -0.88 1.25 5.10
N ALA A 67 -1.60 2.21 4.50
CA ALA A 67 -3.06 2.22 4.50
C ALA A 67 -3.63 0.99 3.78
N LEU A 68 -3.02 0.57 2.67
CA LEU A 68 -3.43 -0.64 1.97
C LEU A 68 -3.21 -1.90 2.81
N THR A 69 -2.10 -1.94 3.55
CA THR A 69 -1.82 -3.06 4.47
C THR A 69 -2.86 -3.11 5.60
N THR A 70 -3.24 -1.95 6.13
CA THR A 70 -4.29 -1.85 7.15
C THR A 70 -5.63 -2.32 6.57
N ALA A 71 -5.97 -1.91 5.35
CA ALA A 71 -7.19 -2.33 4.67
C ALA A 71 -7.20 -3.85 4.48
N LYS A 72 -6.06 -4.43 4.08
CA LYS A 72 -5.92 -5.88 3.97
C LYS A 72 -6.22 -6.56 5.29
N SER A 73 -5.64 -6.08 6.39
CA SER A 73 -5.86 -6.67 7.72
C SER A 73 -7.32 -6.61 8.13
N THR A 74 -8.02 -5.51 7.82
CA THR A 74 -9.44 -5.36 8.11
C THR A 74 -10.26 -6.39 7.33
N ILE A 75 -10.00 -6.53 6.04
CA ILE A 75 -10.70 -7.50 5.19
C ILE A 75 -10.42 -8.94 5.67
N GLU A 76 -9.18 -9.25 6.00
CA GLU A 76 -8.79 -10.56 6.50
C GLU A 76 -9.54 -10.91 7.78
N SER A 77 -9.62 -9.97 8.73
CA SER A 77 -10.34 -10.16 9.97
C SER A 77 -11.83 -10.42 9.73
N GLN A 78 -12.46 -9.62 8.86
CA GLN A 78 -13.86 -9.80 8.49
C GLN A 78 -14.10 -11.15 7.81
N ARG A 79 -13.21 -11.55 6.91
CA ARG A 79 -13.30 -12.83 6.21
C ARG A 79 -13.23 -14.01 7.19
N ARG A 80 -12.29 -13.97 8.12
CA ARG A 80 -12.13 -15.02 9.12
C ARG A 80 -13.38 -15.15 10.01
N GLN A 81 -13.96 -14.02 10.39
CA GLN A 81 -15.21 -14.00 11.15
C GLN A 81 -16.36 -14.62 10.36
N GLN A 82 -16.45 -14.30 9.07
CA GLN A 82 -17.48 -14.83 8.19
C GLN A 82 -17.33 -16.34 8.01
N GLU A 83 -16.10 -16.82 7.82
CA GLU A 83 -15.80 -18.24 7.68
C GLU A 83 -16.13 -19.00 8.97
N ALA A 84 -15.77 -18.44 10.12
CA ALA A 84 -16.09 -19.05 11.42
C ALA A 84 -17.60 -19.15 11.64
N ALA A 85 -18.34 -18.10 11.30
CA ALA A 85 -19.81 -18.07 11.43
C ALA A 85 -20.45 -19.13 10.50
N SER A 86 -19.87 -19.38 9.33
CA SER A 86 -20.40 -20.32 8.36
C SER A 86 -20.19 -21.79 8.75
N GLN A 87 -19.31 -22.05 9.71
CA GLN A 87 -19.00 -23.40 10.18
C GLN A 87 -19.88 -23.87 11.33
N VAL A 88 -20.73 -22.99 11.84
CA VAL A 88 -21.58 -23.30 13.00
C VAL A 88 -22.92 -23.93 12.60
#